data_6817b62afad69b41e6dd34645605ccd2
#
_entry.id   6817b62afad69b41e6dd34645605ccd2
#
_cell.length_a   1.000
_cell.length_b   1.000
_cell.length_c   1.000
_cell.angle_alpha   90.00
_cell.angle_beta   90.00
_cell.angle_gamma   90.00
#
_symmetry.space_group_name_H-M   'P 1'
#
loop_
_entity.id
_entity.type
_entity.pdbx_description
1 polymer ?
#
loop_
_entity_poly.entity_id
_entity_poly.type
_entity_poly.pdbx_seq_one_letter_code
_entity_poly.pdbx_strand_id
1 'polypeptide(L)'
;MTTRRDSLLWLAAALPVLPARAAERPLRMVATEFPPYTGSTLPGGGVACEVTRAALRQAGREMELSFRPWARALLEFQRGDHDGVIGTWRSEERERTMRFPHPLGIVNQVGFMTRTDRKRRIDDLGALAGLRIGVVHGYVNPPRFEAANLSVEGAVDDLANLRKLLAGRVDLVLIDKGVGAHLLETQLREAAGKLAWLDPAVSEIPLYTVFSKVRPEGERFAAALSRGVGELQGNGRLAALLHQGARWQ
;
A
#
# COMPACT_ATOMS: atom_id res chain seq x y z
N MET A 1 0.86 -25.93 85.98
CA MET A 1 0.09 -25.05 85.09
C MET A 1 1.05 -24.66 83.94
N THR A 2 0.93 -25.30 82.86
CA THR A 2 1.83 -25.13 81.64
C THR A 2 0.96 -24.61 80.52
N THR A 3 1.15 -23.35 80.15
CA THR A 3 0.48 -22.71 79.04
C THR A 3 1.27 -22.98 77.69
N ARG A 4 0.67 -23.76 76.79
CA ARG A 4 1.15 -23.95 75.44
C ARG A 4 0.85 -22.66 74.62
N ARG A 5 1.88 -22.04 74.03
CA ARG A 5 1.77 -21.00 73.01
C ARG A 5 1.80 -21.68 71.62
N ASP A 6 0.71 -21.68 70.96
CA ASP A 6 0.62 -22.12 69.55
C ASP A 6 1.18 -21.02 68.65
N SER A 7 2.32 -21.32 68.00
CA SER A 7 2.93 -20.47 66.97
C SER A 7 2.31 -20.78 65.61
N LEU A 8 1.39 -19.95 65.14
CA LEU A 8 0.85 -19.99 63.78
C LEU A 8 1.91 -19.41 62.79
N LEU A 9 2.58 -20.28 62.11
CA LEU A 9 3.45 -19.89 60.98
C LEU A 9 2.57 -19.55 59.74
N TRP A 10 2.47 -18.26 59.39
CA TRP A 10 1.90 -17.80 58.13
C TRP A 10 2.88 -18.09 56.98
N LEU A 11 2.58 -19.07 56.14
CA LEU A 11 3.29 -19.31 54.90
C LEU A 11 2.80 -18.30 53.87
N ALA A 12 3.52 -17.18 53.70
CA ALA A 12 3.25 -16.24 52.64
C ALA A 12 3.65 -16.86 51.25
N ALA A 13 2.67 -17.34 50.52
CA ALA A 13 2.89 -17.80 49.13
C ALA A 13 3.24 -16.59 48.24
N ALA A 14 4.51 -16.42 47.93
CA ALA A 14 4.96 -15.46 46.96
C ALA A 14 4.48 -15.90 45.54
N LEU A 15 3.40 -15.29 45.05
CA LEU A 15 2.99 -15.46 43.66
C LEU A 15 4.06 -14.84 42.74
N PRO A 16 4.53 -15.56 41.70
CA PRO A 16 5.47 -14.99 40.72
C PRO A 16 4.79 -13.82 39.99
N VAL A 17 5.25 -12.62 40.20
CA VAL A 17 4.86 -11.45 39.40
C VAL A 17 5.49 -11.67 38.00
N LEU A 18 4.70 -12.16 37.05
CA LEU A 18 5.09 -12.19 35.66
C LEU A 18 5.37 -10.74 35.21
N PRO A 19 6.53 -10.45 34.62
CA PRO A 19 6.82 -9.11 34.17
C PRO A 19 5.76 -8.71 33.14
N ALA A 20 4.98 -7.69 33.43
CA ALA A 20 4.07 -7.10 32.46
C ALA A 20 4.91 -6.66 31.25
N ARG A 21 4.74 -7.36 30.13
CA ARG A 21 5.42 -6.99 28.89
C ARG A 21 4.95 -5.59 28.55
N ALA A 22 5.85 -4.61 28.67
CA ALA A 22 5.52 -3.23 28.29
C ALA A 22 4.90 -3.24 26.90
N ALA A 23 3.69 -2.70 26.75
CA ALA A 23 3.01 -2.65 25.47
C ALA A 23 3.90 -1.88 24.50
N GLU A 24 4.38 -2.55 23.45
CA GLU A 24 5.18 -1.90 22.43
C GLU A 24 4.30 -0.85 21.73
N ARG A 25 4.83 0.35 21.48
CA ARG A 25 4.08 1.40 20.79
C ARG A 25 3.54 0.90 19.46
N PRO A 26 2.40 1.36 18.98
CA PRO A 26 1.91 1.10 17.65
C PRO A 26 2.92 1.54 16.56
N LEU A 27 2.99 0.81 15.46
CA LEU A 27 3.78 1.22 14.31
C LEU A 27 3.10 2.40 13.60
N ARG A 28 3.84 3.46 13.38
CA ARG A 28 3.38 4.61 12.60
C ARG A 28 3.50 4.29 11.11
N MET A 29 2.38 3.99 10.49
CA MET A 29 2.32 3.65 9.07
C MET A 29 1.79 4.83 8.26
N VAL A 30 2.27 5.00 7.05
CA VAL A 30 1.76 5.99 6.11
C VAL A 30 1.34 5.32 4.80
N ALA A 31 0.28 5.84 4.20
CA ALA A 31 -0.20 5.48 2.87
C ALA A 31 -0.54 6.74 2.06
N THR A 32 -0.81 6.57 0.78
CA THR A 32 -1.37 7.62 -0.09
C THR A 32 -2.81 7.28 -0.47
N GLU A 33 -3.53 8.25 -1.06
CA GLU A 33 -4.80 7.99 -1.72
C GLU A 33 -4.53 7.21 -3.01
N PHE A 34 -4.79 5.91 -2.96
CA PHE A 34 -4.64 4.96 -4.07
C PHE A 34 -5.77 3.93 -4.02
N PRO A 35 -7.04 4.41 -4.09
CA PRO A 35 -8.20 3.54 -3.96
C PRO A 35 -8.32 2.60 -5.17
N PRO A 36 -8.82 1.38 -4.98
CA PRO A 36 -9.43 0.82 -3.77
C PRO A 36 -8.45 0.19 -2.78
N TYR A 37 -7.15 0.27 -3.03
CA TYR A 37 -6.13 -0.43 -2.24
C TYR A 37 -5.81 0.29 -0.93
N THR A 38 -5.64 1.61 -1.01
CA THR A 38 -5.43 2.51 0.15
C THR A 38 -6.24 3.79 -0.04
N GLY A 39 -6.84 4.33 1.05
CA GLY A 39 -7.60 5.57 0.98
C GLY A 39 -8.20 5.95 2.32
N SER A 40 -8.14 7.24 2.66
CA SER A 40 -8.58 7.76 3.96
C SER A 40 -10.08 7.61 4.20
N THR A 41 -10.87 7.55 3.12
CA THR A 41 -12.34 7.38 3.17
C THR A 41 -12.79 5.93 3.03
N LEU A 42 -11.86 5.01 2.77
CA LEU A 42 -12.18 3.60 2.62
C LEU A 42 -12.29 2.91 3.98
N PRO A 43 -13.18 1.91 4.12
CA PRO A 43 -13.22 1.06 5.31
C PRO A 43 -11.84 0.50 5.63
N GLY A 44 -11.43 0.60 6.90
CA GLY A 44 -10.11 0.13 7.34
C GLY A 44 -8.89 0.83 6.73
N GLY A 45 -9.10 1.84 5.87
CA GLY A 45 -8.07 2.50 5.07
C GLY A 45 -7.80 1.83 3.72
N GLY A 46 -8.64 0.86 3.32
CA GLY A 46 -8.53 0.07 2.10
C GLY A 46 -7.86 -1.29 2.31
N VAL A 47 -8.02 -2.18 1.33
CA VAL A 47 -7.64 -3.60 1.44
C VAL A 47 -6.15 -3.81 1.78
N ALA A 48 -5.25 -3.00 1.24
CA ALA A 48 -3.82 -3.12 1.55
C ALA A 48 -3.52 -2.77 3.02
N CYS A 49 -4.24 -1.77 3.58
CA CYS A 49 -4.13 -1.40 4.99
C CYS A 49 -4.74 -2.48 5.90
N GLU A 50 -5.86 -3.09 5.50
CA GLU A 50 -6.49 -4.16 6.25
C GLU A 50 -5.62 -5.42 6.30
N VAL A 51 -5.05 -5.84 5.17
CA VAL A 51 -4.09 -6.97 5.11
C VAL A 51 -2.87 -6.67 5.97
N THR A 52 -2.29 -5.47 5.86
CA THR A 52 -1.15 -5.06 6.68
C THR A 52 -1.46 -5.10 8.16
N ARG A 53 -2.59 -4.53 8.56
CA ARG A 53 -3.05 -4.51 9.97
C ARG A 53 -3.28 -5.91 10.49
N ALA A 54 -3.98 -6.75 9.73
CA ALA A 54 -4.26 -8.13 10.13
C ALA A 54 -2.96 -8.93 10.28
N ALA A 55 -2.01 -8.80 9.35
CA ALA A 55 -0.72 -9.48 9.41
C ALA A 55 0.14 -9.02 10.60
N LEU A 56 0.19 -7.72 10.88
CA LEU A 56 0.90 -7.19 12.04
C LEU A 56 0.28 -7.67 13.35
N ARG A 57 -1.04 -7.75 13.45
CA ARG A 57 -1.74 -8.27 14.64
C ARG A 57 -1.43 -9.74 14.91
N GLN A 58 -1.27 -10.58 13.89
CA GLN A 58 -0.81 -11.96 14.07
C GLN A 58 0.58 -12.01 14.75
N ALA A 59 1.42 -11.03 14.48
CA ALA A 59 2.72 -10.88 15.11
C ALA A 59 2.69 -10.08 16.43
N GLY A 60 1.50 -9.83 17.00
CA GLY A 60 1.32 -9.10 18.26
C GLY A 60 1.64 -7.61 18.16
N ARG A 61 1.48 -6.99 16.96
CA ARG A 61 1.78 -5.58 16.71
C ARG A 61 0.53 -4.82 16.30
N GLU A 62 0.37 -3.62 16.85
CA GLU A 62 -0.65 -2.67 16.41
C GLU A 62 -0.03 -1.60 15.50
N MET A 63 -0.87 -0.93 14.70
CA MET A 63 -0.44 0.17 13.85
C MET A 63 -1.40 1.34 13.90
N GLU A 64 -0.84 2.54 13.79
CA GLU A 64 -1.51 3.80 13.49
C GLU A 64 -1.29 4.14 12.03
N LEU A 65 -2.32 4.64 11.35
CA LEU A 65 -2.29 4.92 9.91
C LEU A 65 -2.54 6.40 9.66
N SER A 66 -1.71 6.99 8.81
CA SER A 66 -1.90 8.34 8.29
C SER A 66 -1.84 8.35 6.77
N PHE A 67 -2.50 9.33 6.13
CA PHE A 67 -2.49 9.51 4.69
C PHE A 67 -1.76 10.80 4.31
N ARG A 68 -0.93 10.73 3.28
CA ARG A 68 -0.14 11.85 2.72
C ARG A 68 -0.08 11.71 1.19
N PRO A 69 0.09 12.81 0.45
CA PRO A 69 0.52 12.73 -0.94
C PRO A 69 1.79 11.90 -1.07
N TRP A 70 1.90 11.09 -2.11
CA TRP A 70 2.92 10.04 -2.23
C TRP A 70 4.36 10.54 -1.99
N ALA A 71 4.76 11.62 -2.69
CA ALA A 71 6.10 12.17 -2.52
C ALA A 71 6.38 12.62 -1.07
N ARG A 72 5.36 13.15 -0.38
CA ARG A 72 5.46 13.54 1.02
C ARG A 72 5.56 12.32 1.94
N ALA A 73 4.76 11.27 1.69
CA ALA A 73 4.83 10.02 2.44
C ALA A 73 6.24 9.41 2.40
N LEU A 74 6.85 9.38 1.22
CA LEU A 74 8.23 8.90 1.05
C LEU A 74 9.24 9.76 1.82
N LEU A 75 9.13 11.09 1.74
CA LEU A 75 10.02 12.01 2.44
C LEU A 75 9.92 11.85 3.96
N GLU A 76 8.71 11.83 4.52
CA GLU A 76 8.45 11.65 5.96
C GLU A 76 8.95 10.27 6.43
N PHE A 77 8.77 9.21 5.63
CA PHE A 77 9.33 7.88 5.90
C PHE A 77 10.87 7.89 5.92
N GLN A 78 11.52 8.53 4.95
CA GLN A 78 12.99 8.64 4.91
C GLN A 78 13.56 9.39 6.12
N ARG A 79 12.86 10.41 6.60
CA ARG A 79 13.22 11.17 7.82
C ARG A 79 12.98 10.38 9.12
N GLY A 80 12.17 9.31 9.06
CA GLY A 80 11.87 8.51 10.23
C GLY A 80 10.60 8.89 10.97
N ASP A 81 9.78 9.75 10.39
CA ASP A 81 8.49 10.13 10.97
C ASP A 81 7.51 8.95 10.97
N HIS A 82 7.70 8.00 10.05
CA HIS A 82 6.93 6.75 9.91
C HIS A 82 7.83 5.52 9.97
N ASP A 83 7.29 4.42 10.48
CA ASP A 83 7.97 3.14 10.59
C ASP A 83 7.88 2.34 9.28
N GLY A 84 6.82 2.53 8.50
CA GLY A 84 6.60 1.87 7.22
C GLY A 84 5.66 2.62 6.29
N VAL A 85 5.67 2.22 5.01
CA VAL A 85 4.81 2.73 3.94
C VAL A 85 3.98 1.58 3.39
N ILE A 86 2.65 1.77 3.31
CA ILE A 86 1.72 0.79 2.74
C ILE A 86 1.42 1.18 1.30
N GLY A 87 1.39 0.19 0.40
CA GLY A 87 1.05 0.43 -1.01
C GLY A 87 2.26 0.84 -1.84
N THR A 88 3.37 0.12 -1.69
CA THR A 88 4.64 0.44 -2.37
C THR A 88 4.93 -0.58 -3.48
N TRP A 89 5.31 -0.12 -4.65
CA TRP A 89 5.87 -0.93 -5.72
C TRP A 89 7.38 -1.07 -5.54
N ARG A 90 7.89 -2.26 -5.86
CA ARG A 90 9.31 -2.59 -5.75
C ARG A 90 10.10 -2.00 -6.91
N SER A 91 11.30 -1.46 -6.63
CA SER A 91 12.30 -1.07 -7.61
C SER A 91 13.70 -1.21 -7.01
N GLU A 92 14.71 -1.33 -7.86
CA GLU A 92 16.11 -1.41 -7.43
C GLU A 92 16.53 -0.21 -6.59
N GLU A 93 16.08 0.99 -6.95
CA GLU A 93 16.36 2.20 -6.19
C GLU A 93 15.78 2.10 -4.77
N ARG A 94 14.51 1.70 -4.66
CA ARG A 94 13.83 1.55 -3.35
C ARG A 94 14.44 0.45 -2.51
N GLU A 95 14.91 -0.62 -3.11
CA GLU A 95 15.57 -1.72 -2.39
C GLU A 95 16.86 -1.31 -1.69
N ARG A 96 17.49 -0.20 -2.07
CA ARG A 96 18.68 0.31 -1.37
C ARG A 96 18.35 0.79 0.04
N THR A 97 17.16 1.34 0.27
CA THR A 97 16.76 1.97 1.53
C THR A 97 15.54 1.32 2.19
N MET A 98 14.79 0.51 1.45
CA MET A 98 13.55 -0.13 1.90
C MET A 98 13.67 -1.66 1.93
N ARG A 99 13.07 -2.27 2.93
CA ARG A 99 12.87 -3.72 3.03
C ARG A 99 11.50 -4.06 2.48
N PHE A 100 11.49 -4.98 1.54
CA PHE A 100 10.30 -5.53 0.91
C PHE A 100 10.03 -6.92 1.50
N PRO A 101 9.13 -7.03 2.48
CA PRO A 101 8.73 -8.33 3.03
C PRO A 101 7.86 -9.10 2.04
N HIS A 102 7.12 -10.10 2.51
CA HIS A 102 6.17 -10.84 1.67
C HIS A 102 5.14 -9.87 1.02
N PRO A 103 4.83 -10.00 -0.29
CA PRO A 103 3.83 -9.16 -0.93
C PRO A 103 2.44 -9.34 -0.31
N LEU A 104 1.59 -8.33 -0.42
CA LEU A 104 0.25 -8.31 0.20
C LEU A 104 -0.78 -9.23 -0.49
N GLY A 105 -0.40 -9.95 -1.56
CA GLY A 105 -1.33 -10.73 -2.37
C GLY A 105 -2.13 -9.89 -3.37
N ILE A 106 -1.85 -8.59 -3.46
CA ILE A 106 -2.47 -7.65 -4.40
C ILE A 106 -1.52 -7.48 -5.59
N VAL A 107 -2.04 -7.58 -6.81
CA VAL A 107 -1.30 -7.32 -8.04
C VAL A 107 -1.97 -6.17 -8.78
N ASN A 108 -1.24 -5.10 -9.02
CA ASN A 108 -1.69 -3.94 -9.78
C ASN A 108 -1.49 -4.16 -11.28
N GLN A 109 -2.53 -3.92 -12.08
CA GLN A 109 -2.45 -3.89 -13.53
C GLN A 109 -2.19 -2.45 -13.98
N VAL A 110 -0.94 -2.11 -14.29
CA VAL A 110 -0.56 -0.77 -14.72
C VAL A 110 -0.59 -0.68 -16.24
N GLY A 111 -1.30 0.31 -16.75
CA GLY A 111 -1.48 0.51 -18.18
C GLY A 111 -2.03 1.91 -18.47
N PHE A 112 -2.67 2.07 -19.62
CA PHE A 112 -3.12 3.37 -20.07
C PHE A 112 -4.62 3.53 -20.02
N MET A 113 -5.05 4.72 -19.61
CA MET A 113 -6.39 5.24 -19.90
C MET A 113 -6.32 6.38 -20.91
N THR A 114 -7.34 6.45 -21.76
CA THR A 114 -7.52 7.49 -22.77
C THR A 114 -8.98 7.94 -22.83
N ARG A 115 -9.25 9.01 -23.56
CA ARG A 115 -10.61 9.40 -23.91
C ARG A 115 -11.21 8.43 -24.93
N THR A 116 -12.48 8.11 -24.80
CA THR A 116 -13.18 7.17 -25.68
C THR A 116 -13.18 7.60 -27.14
N ASP A 117 -13.22 8.92 -27.42
CA ASP A 117 -13.13 9.49 -28.77
C ASP A 117 -11.71 9.37 -29.38
N ARG A 118 -10.72 8.98 -28.58
CA ARG A 118 -9.31 8.76 -28.99
C ARG A 118 -8.82 7.34 -28.70
N LYS A 119 -9.75 6.40 -28.47
CA LYS A 119 -9.41 5.00 -28.20
C LYS A 119 -8.58 4.44 -29.36
N ARG A 120 -7.49 3.76 -28.99
CA ARG A 120 -6.56 3.10 -29.90
C ARG A 120 -6.07 1.79 -29.30
N ARG A 121 -5.52 0.94 -30.12
CA ARG A 121 -4.76 -0.21 -29.64
C ARG A 121 -3.29 0.20 -29.48
N ILE A 122 -2.64 -0.25 -28.40
CA ILE A 122 -1.24 0.01 -28.14
C ILE A 122 -0.53 -1.33 -28.19
N ASP A 123 0.05 -1.65 -29.33
CA ASP A 123 0.84 -2.87 -29.52
C ASP A 123 2.33 -2.63 -29.24
N ASP A 124 2.80 -1.39 -29.44
CA ASP A 124 4.15 -0.93 -29.16
C ASP A 124 4.14 0.43 -28.47
N LEU A 125 4.97 0.59 -27.43
CA LEU A 125 5.12 1.86 -26.70
C LEU A 125 5.76 2.95 -27.57
N GLY A 126 6.58 2.59 -28.56
CA GLY A 126 7.13 3.54 -29.52
C GLY A 126 6.06 4.30 -30.32
N ALA A 127 4.89 3.69 -30.55
CA ALA A 127 3.75 4.34 -31.20
C ALA A 127 3.14 5.49 -30.37
N LEU A 128 3.55 5.66 -29.12
CA LEU A 128 3.11 6.75 -28.22
C LEU A 128 3.99 7.99 -28.33
N ALA A 129 5.04 7.97 -29.15
CA ALA A 129 5.90 9.13 -29.38
C ALA A 129 5.09 10.36 -29.80
N GLY A 130 5.39 11.50 -29.15
CA GLY A 130 4.66 12.76 -29.39
C GLY A 130 3.34 12.93 -28.62
N LEU A 131 2.88 11.89 -27.91
CA LEU A 131 1.74 12.02 -27.00
C LEU A 131 2.19 12.49 -25.62
N ARG A 132 1.36 13.30 -24.97
CA ARG A 132 1.58 13.74 -23.59
C ARG A 132 0.94 12.71 -22.66
N ILE A 133 1.75 12.14 -21.77
CA ILE A 133 1.32 11.06 -20.87
C ILE A 133 1.35 11.55 -19.43
N GLY A 134 0.20 11.55 -18.77
CA GLY A 134 0.10 11.88 -17.34
C GLY A 134 0.68 10.75 -16.48
N VAL A 135 1.57 11.09 -15.54
CA VAL A 135 2.12 10.20 -14.52
C VAL A 135 2.03 10.85 -13.14
N VAL A 136 2.13 10.08 -12.05
CA VAL A 136 2.15 10.63 -10.69
C VAL A 136 3.59 10.85 -10.23
N HIS A 137 3.86 12.00 -9.64
CA HIS A 137 5.19 12.33 -9.11
C HIS A 137 5.68 11.29 -8.10
N GLY A 138 6.88 10.75 -8.34
CA GLY A 138 7.52 9.77 -7.46
C GLY A 138 6.96 8.36 -7.56
N TYR A 139 6.02 8.07 -8.46
CA TYR A 139 5.68 6.68 -8.78
C TYR A 139 6.85 6.02 -9.51
N VAL A 140 7.00 4.72 -9.31
CA VAL A 140 7.89 3.88 -10.12
C VAL A 140 7.08 3.43 -11.32
N ASN A 141 7.48 3.87 -12.50
CA ASN A 141 6.83 3.40 -13.71
C ASN A 141 7.42 2.05 -14.16
N PRO A 142 6.67 1.25 -14.94
CA PRO A 142 7.18 0.01 -15.49
C PRO A 142 8.49 0.21 -16.27
N PRO A 143 9.52 -0.65 -16.13
CA PRO A 143 10.81 -0.47 -16.80
C PRO A 143 10.70 -0.32 -18.31
N ARG A 144 9.78 -1.07 -18.97
CA ARG A 144 9.54 -0.93 -20.39
C ARG A 144 8.95 0.43 -20.80
N PHE A 145 8.18 1.07 -19.91
CA PHE A 145 7.66 2.42 -20.13
C PHE A 145 8.78 3.46 -20.02
N GLU A 146 9.63 3.34 -19.00
CA GLU A 146 10.80 4.22 -18.84
C GLU A 146 11.77 4.10 -20.02
N ALA A 147 12.03 2.88 -20.48
CA ALA A 147 12.90 2.62 -21.63
C ALA A 147 12.38 3.22 -22.95
N ALA A 148 11.07 3.45 -23.06
CA ALA A 148 10.48 4.06 -24.25
C ALA A 148 10.71 5.58 -24.35
N ASN A 149 11.23 6.21 -23.29
CA ASN A 149 11.61 7.64 -23.22
C ASN A 149 10.53 8.58 -23.78
N LEU A 150 9.29 8.39 -23.30
CA LEU A 150 8.10 9.12 -23.75
C LEU A 150 7.96 10.48 -23.06
N SER A 151 7.17 11.38 -23.65
CA SER A 151 6.87 12.69 -23.06
C SER A 151 5.87 12.53 -21.90
N VAL A 152 6.30 12.87 -20.68
CA VAL A 152 5.48 12.72 -19.47
C VAL A 152 5.17 14.05 -18.80
N GLU A 153 3.96 14.16 -18.24
CA GLU A 153 3.53 15.27 -17.38
C GLU A 153 3.17 14.74 -15.99
N GLY A 154 3.89 15.23 -14.97
CA GLY A 154 3.63 14.86 -13.59
C GLY A 154 2.35 15.47 -13.01
N ALA A 155 1.68 14.74 -12.11
CA ALA A 155 0.59 15.22 -11.26
C ALA A 155 0.80 14.77 -9.82
N VAL A 156 0.03 15.36 -8.89
CA VAL A 156 0.10 15.03 -7.46
C VAL A 156 -0.52 13.67 -7.15
N ASP A 157 -1.53 13.26 -7.91
CA ASP A 157 -2.28 12.01 -7.77
C ASP A 157 -2.95 11.58 -9.09
N ASP A 158 -3.52 10.38 -9.08
CA ASP A 158 -4.22 9.79 -10.23
C ASP A 158 -5.49 10.57 -10.61
N LEU A 159 -6.22 11.09 -9.62
CA LEU A 159 -7.42 11.88 -9.86
C LEU A 159 -7.11 13.17 -10.66
N ALA A 160 -6.03 13.85 -10.29
CA ALA A 160 -5.56 15.03 -11.02
C ALA A 160 -5.19 14.69 -12.46
N ASN A 161 -4.55 13.53 -12.70
CA ASN A 161 -4.23 13.06 -14.03
C ASN A 161 -5.48 12.72 -14.84
N LEU A 162 -6.48 12.06 -14.28
CA LEU A 162 -7.74 11.77 -14.98
C LEU A 162 -8.50 13.06 -15.33
N ARG A 163 -8.47 14.08 -14.47
CA ARG A 163 -9.02 15.41 -14.76
C ARG A 163 -8.28 16.11 -15.91
N LYS A 164 -6.94 15.99 -15.96
CA LYS A 164 -6.15 16.48 -17.11
C LYS A 164 -6.53 15.76 -18.40
N LEU A 165 -6.72 14.45 -18.35
CA LEU A 165 -7.12 13.63 -19.49
C LEU A 165 -8.50 14.06 -20.02
N LEU A 166 -9.47 14.23 -19.14
CA LEU A 166 -10.81 14.74 -19.50
C LEU A 166 -10.77 16.11 -20.16
N ALA A 167 -9.90 17.00 -19.63
CA ALA A 167 -9.70 18.34 -20.18
C ALA A 167 -8.86 18.37 -21.46
N GLY A 168 -8.36 17.22 -21.95
CA GLY A 168 -7.50 17.14 -23.13
C GLY A 168 -6.11 17.74 -22.95
N ARG A 169 -5.68 17.95 -21.70
CA ARG A 169 -4.34 18.46 -21.39
C ARG A 169 -3.26 17.39 -21.55
N VAL A 170 -3.60 16.12 -21.31
CA VAL A 170 -2.80 14.95 -21.63
C VAL A 170 -3.59 14.04 -22.56
N ASP A 171 -2.91 13.20 -23.32
CA ASP A 171 -3.51 12.31 -24.31
C ASP A 171 -3.74 10.91 -23.74
N LEU A 172 -2.90 10.51 -22.79
CA LEU A 172 -2.95 9.25 -22.04
C LEU A 172 -2.67 9.52 -20.56
N VAL A 173 -3.09 8.59 -19.70
CA VAL A 173 -2.65 8.52 -18.30
C VAL A 173 -2.14 7.11 -18.04
N LEU A 174 -0.92 7.00 -17.55
CA LEU A 174 -0.39 5.75 -17.02
C LEU A 174 -0.92 5.57 -15.60
N ILE A 175 -1.73 4.55 -15.38
CA ILE A 175 -2.50 4.36 -14.14
C ILE A 175 -2.72 2.87 -13.87
N ASP A 176 -2.98 2.51 -12.62
CA ASP A 176 -3.52 1.19 -12.27
C ASP A 176 -4.99 1.08 -12.70
N LYS A 177 -5.37 -0.08 -13.24
CA LYS A 177 -6.72 -0.35 -13.76
C LYS A 177 -7.80 -0.21 -12.68
N GLY A 178 -7.55 -0.79 -11.50
CA GLY A 178 -8.47 -0.72 -10.37
C GLY A 178 -8.64 0.69 -9.82
N VAL A 179 -7.55 1.46 -9.75
CA VAL A 179 -7.59 2.88 -9.36
C VAL A 179 -8.41 3.69 -10.36
N GLY A 180 -8.16 3.52 -11.65
CA GLY A 180 -8.90 4.21 -12.70
C GLY A 180 -10.40 3.91 -12.64
N ALA A 181 -10.77 2.63 -12.53
CA ALA A 181 -12.15 2.19 -12.41
C ALA A 181 -12.83 2.80 -11.17
N HIS A 182 -12.18 2.69 -10.00
CA HIS A 182 -12.71 3.23 -8.75
C HIS A 182 -12.94 4.76 -8.81
N LEU A 183 -11.97 5.50 -9.32
CA LEU A 183 -12.07 6.95 -9.42
C LEU A 183 -13.17 7.39 -10.37
N LEU A 184 -13.36 6.69 -11.49
CA LEU A 184 -14.47 6.95 -12.41
C LEU A 184 -15.84 6.72 -11.75
N GLU A 185 -15.94 5.66 -10.94
CA GLU A 185 -17.21 5.29 -10.32
C GLU A 185 -17.59 6.18 -9.12
N THR A 186 -16.59 6.71 -8.41
CA THR A 186 -16.81 7.42 -7.15
C THR A 186 -16.63 8.93 -7.24
N GLN A 187 -15.62 9.41 -7.97
CA GLN A 187 -15.20 10.81 -7.96
C GLN A 187 -15.32 11.52 -9.31
N LEU A 188 -15.50 10.77 -10.41
CA LEU A 188 -15.63 11.29 -11.77
C LEU A 188 -16.83 10.67 -12.49
N ARG A 189 -17.96 10.55 -11.81
CA ARG A 189 -19.18 9.94 -12.38
C ARG A 189 -19.67 10.65 -13.66
N GLU A 190 -19.43 11.95 -13.77
CA GLU A 190 -19.71 12.76 -14.95
C GLU A 190 -18.83 12.40 -16.15
N ALA A 191 -17.74 11.66 -15.92
CA ALA A 191 -16.85 11.13 -16.94
C ALA A 191 -17.23 9.72 -17.42
N ALA A 192 -18.34 9.16 -16.91
CA ALA A 192 -18.80 7.83 -17.33
C ALA A 192 -18.94 7.77 -18.86
N GLY A 193 -18.32 6.76 -19.47
CA GLY A 193 -18.28 6.58 -20.92
C GLY A 193 -17.33 7.51 -21.68
N LYS A 194 -16.71 8.51 -21.02
CA LYS A 194 -15.77 9.44 -21.68
C LYS A 194 -14.32 8.99 -21.63
N LEU A 195 -13.96 8.13 -20.69
CA LEU A 195 -12.65 7.54 -20.54
C LEU A 195 -12.73 6.02 -20.70
N ALA A 196 -11.67 5.43 -21.24
CA ALA A 196 -11.56 4.01 -21.45
C ALA A 196 -10.15 3.50 -21.10
N TRP A 197 -10.11 2.32 -20.54
CA TRP A 197 -8.89 1.54 -20.40
C TRP A 197 -8.43 0.99 -21.76
N LEU A 198 -7.13 0.91 -21.96
CA LEU A 198 -6.50 0.33 -23.15
C LEU A 198 -5.82 -0.99 -22.79
N ASP A 199 -6.29 -2.07 -23.35
CA ASP A 199 -5.62 -3.37 -23.26
C ASP A 199 -4.53 -3.52 -24.34
N PRO A 200 -3.46 -4.29 -24.07
CA PRO A 200 -3.13 -4.93 -22.79
C PRO A 200 -2.51 -3.97 -21.76
N ALA A 201 -2.50 -4.38 -20.49
CA ALA A 201 -1.73 -3.70 -19.48
C ALA A 201 -0.23 -3.63 -19.85
N VAL A 202 0.44 -2.55 -19.44
CA VAL A 202 1.89 -2.40 -19.63
C VAL A 202 2.64 -3.34 -18.70
N SER A 203 2.17 -3.53 -17.48
CA SER A 203 2.82 -4.37 -16.47
C SER A 203 1.85 -4.83 -15.41
N GLU A 204 2.15 -5.95 -14.77
CA GLU A 204 1.55 -6.42 -13.53
C GLU A 204 2.57 -6.28 -12.40
N ILE A 205 2.21 -5.58 -11.32
CA ILE A 205 3.14 -5.19 -10.26
C ILE A 205 2.58 -5.61 -8.90
N PRO A 206 3.27 -6.48 -8.15
CA PRO A 206 2.87 -6.81 -6.78
C PRO A 206 2.95 -5.59 -5.85
N LEU A 207 1.98 -5.48 -4.95
CA LEU A 207 1.89 -4.41 -3.96
C LEU A 207 2.47 -4.86 -2.62
N TYR A 208 3.26 -3.98 -1.99
CA TYR A 208 3.97 -4.25 -0.75
C TYR A 208 3.66 -3.22 0.33
N THR A 209 3.84 -3.64 1.57
CA THR A 209 4.12 -2.75 2.70
C THR A 209 5.61 -2.84 2.99
N VAL A 210 6.29 -1.71 3.11
CA VAL A 210 7.75 -1.64 3.26
C VAL A 210 8.16 -1.01 4.57
N PHE A 211 9.37 -1.35 5.03
CA PHE A 211 10.00 -0.81 6.23
C PHE A 211 11.40 -0.29 5.93
N SER A 212 11.94 0.55 6.81
CA SER A 212 13.28 1.13 6.63
C SER A 212 14.37 0.05 6.65
N LYS A 213 15.29 0.11 5.70
CA LYS A 213 16.49 -0.73 5.65
C LYS A 213 17.63 -0.15 6.49
N VAL A 214 17.61 1.17 6.68
CA VAL A 214 18.67 1.89 7.41
C VAL A 214 18.39 2.00 8.90
N ARG A 215 17.17 1.70 9.37
CA ARG A 215 16.81 1.68 10.80
C ARG A 215 16.82 0.27 11.35
N PRO A 216 17.36 0.06 12.57
CA PRO A 216 17.51 -1.29 13.16
C PRO A 216 16.20 -2.06 13.27
N GLU A 217 15.11 -1.37 13.62
CA GLU A 217 13.79 -1.97 13.83
C GLU A 217 13.14 -2.47 12.53
N GLY A 218 13.54 -1.91 11.40
CA GLY A 218 12.92 -2.22 10.09
C GLY A 218 12.99 -3.69 9.71
N GLU A 219 14.09 -4.39 10.08
CA GLU A 219 14.22 -5.84 9.89
C GLU A 219 13.14 -6.61 10.68
N ARG A 220 13.01 -6.28 11.96
CA ARG A 220 12.05 -6.91 12.86
C ARG A 220 10.60 -6.70 12.38
N PHE A 221 10.28 -5.50 11.90
CA PHE A 221 8.95 -5.19 11.39
C PHE A 221 8.66 -5.91 10.07
N ALA A 222 9.64 -5.96 9.17
CA ALA A 222 9.52 -6.70 7.91
C ALA A 222 9.33 -8.21 8.14
N ALA A 223 10.10 -8.79 9.06
CA ALA A 223 9.97 -10.19 9.44
C ALA A 223 8.60 -10.47 10.11
N ALA A 224 8.12 -9.58 10.97
CA ALA A 224 6.80 -9.69 11.60
C ALA A 224 5.69 -9.67 10.55
N LEU A 225 5.73 -8.73 9.60
CA LEU A 225 4.75 -8.67 8.52
C LEU A 225 4.78 -9.92 7.64
N SER A 226 5.97 -10.38 7.25
CA SER A 226 6.10 -11.59 6.41
C SER A 226 5.50 -12.82 7.07
N ARG A 227 5.77 -13.05 8.35
CA ARG A 227 5.15 -14.16 9.11
C ARG A 227 3.63 -14.01 9.16
N GLY A 228 3.13 -12.82 9.49
CA GLY A 228 1.70 -12.58 9.58
C GLY A 228 0.99 -12.76 8.24
N VAL A 229 1.55 -12.30 7.12
CA VAL A 229 0.99 -12.55 5.79
C VAL A 229 0.97 -14.06 5.48
N GLY A 230 2.06 -14.78 5.78
CA GLY A 230 2.12 -16.23 5.60
C GLY A 230 1.06 -16.98 6.42
N GLU A 231 0.82 -16.57 7.67
CA GLU A 231 -0.25 -17.14 8.51
C GLU A 231 -1.64 -16.84 7.97
N LEU A 232 -1.88 -15.60 7.50
CA LEU A 232 -3.15 -15.23 6.86
C LEU A 232 -3.39 -16.01 5.58
N GLN A 233 -2.34 -16.30 4.82
CA GLN A 233 -2.40 -17.11 3.62
C GLN A 233 -2.70 -18.58 3.97
N GLY A 234 -1.99 -19.15 4.93
CA GLY A 234 -2.15 -20.54 5.35
C GLY A 234 -3.53 -20.87 5.93
N ASN A 235 -4.19 -19.91 6.58
CA ASN A 235 -5.54 -20.10 7.17
C ASN A 235 -6.68 -19.55 6.31
N GLY A 236 -6.41 -19.11 5.07
CA GLY A 236 -7.41 -18.62 4.12
C GLY A 236 -7.92 -17.19 4.37
N ARG A 237 -7.52 -16.54 5.47
CA ARG A 237 -7.99 -15.17 5.79
C ARG A 237 -7.49 -14.12 4.81
N LEU A 238 -6.30 -14.33 4.22
CA LEU A 238 -5.79 -13.42 3.18
C LEU A 238 -6.75 -13.38 2.00
N ALA A 239 -7.17 -14.53 1.49
CA ALA A 239 -8.12 -14.61 0.38
C ALA A 239 -9.47 -13.94 0.72
N ALA A 240 -9.97 -14.12 1.95
CA ALA A 240 -11.20 -13.47 2.40
C ALA A 240 -11.08 -11.94 2.43
N LEU A 241 -9.95 -11.38 2.93
CA LEU A 241 -9.69 -9.94 2.94
C LEU A 241 -9.60 -9.38 1.52
N LEU A 242 -8.87 -10.06 0.63
CA LEU A 242 -8.71 -9.66 -0.76
C LEU A 242 -10.05 -9.68 -1.51
N HIS A 243 -10.88 -10.70 -1.26
CA HIS A 243 -12.21 -10.81 -1.90
C HIS A 243 -13.17 -9.70 -1.47
N GLN A 244 -13.11 -9.26 -0.22
CA GLN A 244 -13.88 -8.09 0.23
C GLN A 244 -13.45 -6.80 -0.47
N GLY A 245 -12.15 -6.67 -0.83
CA GLY A 245 -11.61 -5.55 -1.60
C GLY A 245 -11.78 -5.68 -3.11
N ALA A 246 -12.13 -6.87 -3.63
CA ALA A 246 -12.08 -7.21 -5.05
C ALA A 246 -13.25 -6.68 -5.91
N ARG A 247 -14.12 -5.82 -5.38
CA ARG A 247 -15.21 -5.20 -6.20
C ARG A 247 -14.70 -4.37 -7.39
N TRP A 248 -13.37 -4.19 -7.51
CA TRP A 248 -12.74 -3.24 -8.43
C TRP A 248 -11.65 -3.87 -9.32
N GLN A 249 -11.46 -5.18 -9.28
CA GLN A 249 -10.50 -5.91 -10.14
C GLN A 249 -11.12 -6.40 -11.43
#